data_a9e91785c6ce90c981cd37cdc490117f
#
_entry.id   a9e91785c6ce90c981cd37cdc490117f
#
_cell.length_a   1.000
_cell.length_b   1.000
_cell.length_c   1.000
_cell.angle_alpha   90.00
_cell.angle_beta   90.00
_cell.angle_gamma   90.00
#
_symmetry.space_group_name_H-M   'P 1'
#
loop_
_entity.id
_entity.type
_entity.pdbx_description
1 polymer ?
#
loop_
_entity_poly.entity_id
_entity_poly.type
_entity_poly.pdbx_seq_one_letter_code
_entity_poly.pdbx_strand_id
1 'polypeptide(L)'
;TLHYWMPLYLVTVRHMNMKEIAMFAWLPFLTADLGCLAAGYISKFLNNRGVHIVNAKRITFTFAALLMLSMAGVGFVSNVYVAIALFCIAGFAHQCLSVTVISMSSDLFPRQKVATATGFAAFTGSMGNFLFSIFLGAMVAVVGYDIFFIGLGVFDLIGALFLWMLIKAPSAKVTPAVA
;
A
#
# COMPACT_ATOMS: atom_id res chain seq x y z
N THR A 1 -3.85 -2.71 -8.47
CA THR A 1 -3.97 -4.15 -8.79
C THR A 1 -5.03 -4.81 -7.91
N LEU A 2 -4.94 -4.71 -6.58
CA LEU A 2 -5.87 -5.34 -5.63
C LEU A 2 -7.34 -5.06 -5.94
N HIS A 3 -7.69 -3.81 -6.25
CA HIS A 3 -9.07 -3.39 -6.52
C HIS A 3 -9.72 -4.06 -7.73
N TYR A 4 -8.93 -4.46 -8.73
CA TYR A 4 -9.45 -5.14 -9.91
C TYR A 4 -9.61 -6.66 -9.70
N TRP A 5 -8.69 -7.26 -8.94
CA TRP A 5 -8.65 -8.71 -8.76
C TRP A 5 -9.58 -9.22 -7.64
N MET A 6 -9.89 -8.38 -6.64
CA MET A 6 -10.75 -8.76 -5.53
C MET A 6 -12.17 -9.17 -5.98
N PRO A 7 -12.90 -8.38 -6.79
CA PRO A 7 -14.23 -8.80 -7.25
C PRO A 7 -14.18 -10.09 -8.07
N LEU A 8 -13.17 -10.23 -8.94
CA LEU A 8 -12.98 -11.43 -9.75
C LEU A 8 -12.74 -12.66 -8.88
N TYR A 9 -11.89 -12.54 -7.85
CA TYR A 9 -11.64 -13.61 -6.88
C TYR A 9 -12.92 -14.01 -6.13
N LEU A 10 -13.72 -13.05 -5.68
CA LEU A 10 -14.96 -13.31 -4.96
C LEU A 10 -16.00 -14.04 -5.83
N VAL A 11 -16.06 -13.71 -7.13
CA VAL A 11 -16.94 -14.43 -8.08
C VAL A 11 -16.42 -15.82 -8.39
N THR A 12 -15.14 -15.92 -8.79
CA THR A 12 -14.61 -17.16 -9.39
C THR A 12 -14.24 -18.21 -8.36
N VAL A 13 -13.69 -17.80 -7.22
CA VAL A 13 -13.20 -18.72 -6.18
C VAL A 13 -14.20 -18.89 -5.03
N ARG A 14 -14.90 -17.81 -4.67
CA ARG A 14 -15.83 -17.82 -3.54
C ARG A 14 -17.29 -17.98 -3.95
N HIS A 15 -17.58 -18.02 -5.26
CA HIS A 15 -18.92 -18.22 -5.83
C HIS A 15 -19.99 -17.25 -5.27
N MET A 16 -19.56 -16.04 -4.90
CA MET A 16 -20.48 -15.00 -4.43
C MET A 16 -21.36 -14.50 -5.58
N ASN A 17 -22.63 -14.25 -5.28
CA ASN A 17 -23.52 -13.65 -6.25
C ASN A 17 -23.29 -12.11 -6.35
N MET A 18 -23.73 -11.50 -7.45
CA MET A 18 -23.51 -10.07 -7.71
C MET A 18 -24.13 -9.15 -6.65
N LYS A 19 -25.22 -9.56 -6.00
CA LYS A 19 -25.86 -8.77 -4.95
C LYS A 19 -25.00 -8.75 -3.68
N GLU A 20 -24.45 -9.91 -3.30
CA GLU A 20 -23.56 -10.03 -2.14
C GLU A 20 -22.27 -9.24 -2.37
N ILE A 21 -21.70 -9.32 -3.57
CA ILE A 21 -20.52 -8.52 -3.93
C ILE A 21 -20.83 -7.03 -3.82
N ALA A 22 -21.96 -6.57 -4.36
CA ALA A 22 -22.36 -5.17 -4.27
C ALA A 22 -22.53 -4.68 -2.82
N MET A 23 -22.93 -5.57 -1.90
CA MET A 23 -23.07 -5.21 -0.47
C MET A 23 -21.74 -5.04 0.26
N PHE A 24 -20.68 -5.72 -0.16
CA PHE A 24 -19.42 -5.77 0.60
C PHE A 24 -18.21 -5.24 -0.14
N ALA A 25 -18.23 -5.18 -1.48
CA ALA A 25 -17.06 -4.79 -2.27
C ALA A 25 -16.61 -3.32 -2.08
N TRP A 26 -17.47 -2.46 -1.56
CA TRP A 26 -17.13 -1.07 -1.25
C TRP A 26 -16.32 -0.91 0.05
N LEU A 27 -16.43 -1.87 0.98
CA LEU A 27 -15.74 -1.80 2.28
C LEU A 27 -14.21 -1.67 2.17
N PRO A 28 -13.50 -2.46 1.35
CA PRO A 28 -12.07 -2.29 1.16
C PRO A 28 -11.68 -0.91 0.58
N PHE A 29 -12.56 -0.28 -0.20
CA PHE A 29 -12.31 1.08 -0.70
C PHE A 29 -12.43 2.11 0.42
N LEU A 30 -13.46 1.99 1.26
CA LEU A 30 -13.61 2.87 2.43
C LEU A 30 -12.42 2.73 3.40
N THR A 31 -11.98 1.48 3.68
CA THR A 31 -10.81 1.26 4.54
C THR A 31 -9.52 1.77 3.89
N ALA A 32 -9.41 1.74 2.57
CA ALA A 32 -8.30 2.35 1.84
C ALA A 32 -8.25 3.87 2.05
N ASP A 33 -9.38 4.57 1.98
CA ASP A 33 -9.44 6.01 2.28
C ASP A 33 -9.04 6.32 3.72
N LEU A 34 -9.46 5.49 4.67
CA LEU A 34 -8.97 5.58 6.07
C LEU A 34 -7.46 5.35 6.15
N GLY A 35 -6.89 4.49 5.33
CA GLY A 35 -5.45 4.27 5.21
C GLY A 35 -4.69 5.53 4.77
N CYS A 36 -5.25 6.32 3.84
CA CYS A 36 -4.68 7.61 3.45
C CYS A 36 -4.58 8.57 4.64
N LEU A 37 -5.67 8.72 5.40
CA LEU A 37 -5.72 9.59 6.56
C LEU A 37 -4.76 9.11 7.66
N ALA A 38 -4.75 7.80 7.91
CA ALA A 38 -3.87 7.18 8.90
C ALA A 38 -2.39 7.40 8.59
N ALA A 39 -1.97 7.31 7.32
CA ALA A 39 -0.60 7.54 6.90
C ALA A 39 -0.11 8.94 7.28
N GLY A 40 -0.94 9.96 7.01
CA GLY A 40 -0.66 11.34 7.39
C GLY A 40 -0.61 11.52 8.90
N TYR A 41 -1.59 10.97 9.61
CA TYR A 41 -1.68 11.08 11.06
C TYR A 41 -0.51 10.42 11.78
N ILE A 42 -0.17 9.17 11.43
CA ILE A 42 0.94 8.41 12.03
C ILE A 42 2.26 9.14 11.78
N SER A 43 2.51 9.58 10.55
CA SER A 43 3.73 10.30 10.20
C SER A 43 3.85 11.62 10.99
N LYS A 44 2.76 12.38 11.10
CA LYS A 44 2.70 13.60 11.91
C LYS A 44 2.90 13.34 13.39
N PHE A 45 2.25 12.31 13.93
CA PHE A 45 2.37 11.92 15.33
C PHE A 45 3.82 11.56 15.70
N LEU A 46 4.49 10.75 14.86
CA LEU A 46 5.89 10.40 15.06
C LEU A 46 6.81 11.62 14.97
N ASN A 47 6.53 12.51 14.02
CA ASN A 47 7.31 13.75 13.87
C ASN A 47 7.16 14.66 15.09
N ASN A 48 5.96 14.79 15.64
CA ASN A 48 5.70 15.54 16.88
C ASN A 48 6.39 14.92 18.11
N ARG A 49 6.75 13.62 18.05
CA ARG A 49 7.54 12.92 19.06
C ARG A 49 9.04 13.09 18.88
N GLY A 50 9.48 13.96 17.98
CA GLY A 50 10.89 14.25 17.70
C GLY A 50 11.54 13.31 16.67
N VAL A 51 10.79 12.43 16.04
CA VAL A 51 11.30 11.60 14.94
C VAL A 51 11.37 12.46 13.67
N HIS A 52 12.54 12.49 13.02
CA HIS A 52 12.69 13.21 11.75
C HIS A 52 11.64 12.75 10.73
N ILE A 53 11.03 13.69 9.97
CA ILE A 53 9.88 13.42 9.11
C ILE A 53 10.12 12.27 8.11
N VAL A 54 11.30 12.18 7.53
CA VAL A 54 11.68 11.09 6.62
C VAL A 54 11.66 9.75 7.35
N ASN A 55 12.20 9.67 8.57
CA ASN A 55 12.18 8.45 9.36
C ASN A 55 10.76 8.11 9.84
N ALA A 56 9.95 9.09 10.20
CA ALA A 56 8.55 8.90 10.55
C ALA A 56 7.79 8.24 9.39
N LYS A 57 7.99 8.71 8.16
CA LYS A 57 7.40 8.11 6.95
C LYS A 57 7.94 6.70 6.66
N ARG A 58 9.23 6.45 6.87
CA ARG A 58 9.81 5.09 6.73
C ARG A 58 9.17 4.12 7.72
N ILE A 59 9.00 4.53 8.97
CA ILE A 59 8.32 3.71 10.00
C ILE A 59 6.85 3.47 9.60
N THR A 60 6.14 4.50 9.17
CA THR A 60 4.75 4.39 8.70
C THR A 60 4.63 3.41 7.53
N PHE A 61 5.55 3.50 6.56
CA PHE A 61 5.62 2.58 5.43
C PHE A 61 5.86 1.14 5.88
N THR A 62 6.83 0.93 6.77
CA THR A 62 7.15 -0.41 7.29
C THR A 62 5.97 -1.02 8.06
N PHE A 63 5.29 -0.22 8.87
CA PHE A 63 4.08 -0.65 9.56
C PHE A 63 2.98 -1.09 8.57
N ALA A 64 2.75 -0.30 7.54
CA ALA A 64 1.77 -0.66 6.50
C ALA A 64 2.20 -1.90 5.69
N ALA A 65 3.51 -2.05 5.38
CA ALA A 65 4.03 -3.24 4.71
C ALA A 65 3.85 -4.52 5.55
N LEU A 66 3.98 -4.42 6.88
CA LEU A 66 3.67 -5.54 7.78
C LEU A 66 2.17 -5.88 7.78
N LEU A 67 1.28 -4.89 7.73
CA LEU A 67 -0.16 -5.13 7.59
C LEU A 67 -0.51 -5.80 6.26
N MET A 68 0.24 -5.54 5.18
CA MET A 68 0.03 -6.21 3.88
C MET A 68 0.26 -7.72 3.92
N LEU A 69 0.99 -8.24 4.92
CA LEU A 69 1.10 -9.69 5.13
C LEU A 69 -0.25 -10.36 5.38
N SER A 70 -1.28 -9.60 5.81
CA SER A 70 -2.65 -10.12 5.93
C SER A 70 -3.18 -10.70 4.61
N MET A 71 -2.69 -10.21 3.45
CA MET A 71 -3.04 -10.76 2.14
C MET A 71 -2.66 -12.23 1.98
N ALA A 72 -1.53 -12.65 2.54
CA ALA A 72 -1.12 -14.05 2.50
C ALA A 72 -2.15 -14.98 3.19
N GLY A 73 -2.91 -14.45 4.15
CA GLY A 73 -3.96 -15.20 4.85
C GLY A 73 -5.21 -15.45 4.02
N VAL A 74 -5.47 -14.67 2.97
CA VAL A 74 -6.72 -14.75 2.19
C VAL A 74 -6.92 -16.12 1.52
N GLY A 75 -5.84 -16.73 1.02
CA GLY A 75 -5.88 -18.05 0.41
C GLY A 75 -6.24 -19.19 1.38
N PHE A 76 -5.85 -19.05 2.65
CA PHE A 76 -6.02 -20.09 3.67
C PHE A 76 -7.36 -20.03 4.41
N VAL A 77 -8.15 -18.97 4.22
CA VAL A 77 -9.41 -18.78 4.95
C VAL A 77 -10.58 -19.27 4.11
N SER A 78 -11.39 -20.16 4.67
CA SER A 78 -12.61 -20.68 4.02
C SER A 78 -13.80 -19.72 4.15
N ASN A 79 -13.85 -18.92 5.22
CA ASN A 79 -14.96 -18.00 5.47
C ASN A 79 -14.82 -16.72 4.63
N VAL A 80 -15.85 -16.46 3.81
CA VAL A 80 -15.88 -15.30 2.89
C VAL A 80 -15.82 -13.96 3.64
N TYR A 81 -16.47 -13.84 4.78
CA TYR A 81 -16.47 -12.59 5.55
C TYR A 81 -15.08 -12.29 6.15
N VAL A 82 -14.36 -13.33 6.55
CA VAL A 82 -12.97 -13.17 7.01
C VAL A 82 -12.06 -12.79 5.84
N ALA A 83 -12.28 -13.35 4.65
CA ALA A 83 -11.54 -12.93 3.45
C ALA A 83 -11.79 -11.44 3.13
N ILE A 84 -13.06 -10.98 3.21
CA ILE A 84 -13.39 -9.56 3.02
C ILE A 84 -12.70 -8.67 4.07
N ALA A 85 -12.69 -9.10 5.34
CA ALA A 85 -11.98 -8.37 6.40
C ALA A 85 -10.46 -8.27 6.11
N LEU A 86 -9.83 -9.34 5.63
CA LEU A 86 -8.43 -9.32 5.20
C LEU A 86 -8.21 -8.38 4.01
N PHE A 87 -9.12 -8.34 3.05
CA PHE A 87 -9.08 -7.35 1.96
C PHE A 87 -9.23 -5.92 2.45
N CYS A 88 -10.04 -5.67 3.48
CA CYS A 88 -10.16 -4.36 4.12
C CYS A 88 -8.84 -3.93 4.77
N ILE A 89 -8.18 -4.82 5.50
CA ILE A 89 -6.86 -4.56 6.11
C ILE A 89 -5.82 -4.30 5.02
N ALA A 90 -5.82 -5.10 3.97
CA ALA A 90 -4.91 -4.94 2.85
C ALA A 90 -5.16 -3.64 2.07
N GLY A 91 -6.42 -3.27 1.84
CA GLY A 91 -6.80 -2.01 1.21
C GLY A 91 -6.30 -0.79 2.01
N PHE A 92 -6.51 -0.81 3.32
CA PHE A 92 -5.97 0.19 4.26
C PHE A 92 -4.44 0.28 4.16
N ALA A 93 -3.76 -0.85 4.26
CA ALA A 93 -2.30 -0.94 4.22
C ALA A 93 -1.74 -0.44 2.89
N HIS A 94 -2.30 -0.91 1.77
CA HIS A 94 -1.87 -0.53 0.43
C HIS A 94 -1.96 0.98 0.20
N GLN A 95 -3.06 1.60 0.63
CA GLN A 95 -3.23 3.02 0.46
C GLN A 95 -2.33 3.84 1.40
N CYS A 96 -2.10 3.33 2.61
CA CYS A 96 -1.12 3.91 3.53
C CYS A 96 0.30 3.90 2.93
N LEU A 97 0.72 2.80 2.28
CA LEU A 97 1.99 2.69 1.55
C LEU A 97 2.07 3.73 0.42
N SER A 98 1.05 3.75 -0.45
CA SER A 98 0.99 4.64 -1.62
C SER A 98 1.14 6.11 -1.25
N VAL A 99 0.32 6.59 -0.31
CA VAL A 99 0.34 7.99 0.13
C VAL A 99 1.65 8.34 0.81
N THR A 100 2.22 7.41 1.59
CA THR A 100 3.51 7.64 2.25
C THR A 100 4.62 7.87 1.23
N VAL A 101 4.72 7.04 0.19
CA VAL A 101 5.73 7.20 -0.88
C VAL A 101 5.55 8.50 -1.64
N ILE A 102 4.30 8.79 -2.09
CA ILE A 102 4.02 10.02 -2.84
C ILE A 102 4.36 11.26 -2.00
N SER A 103 3.97 11.27 -0.72
CA SER A 103 4.22 12.41 0.16
C SER A 103 5.70 12.58 0.53
N MET A 104 6.53 11.53 0.41
CA MET A 104 7.98 11.66 0.63
C MET A 104 8.66 12.54 -0.42
N SER A 105 8.12 12.66 -1.62
CA SER A 105 8.69 13.52 -2.65
C SER A 105 8.73 14.99 -2.22
N SER A 106 7.75 15.47 -1.44
CA SER A 106 7.76 16.83 -0.90
C SER A 106 8.77 17.07 0.21
N ASP A 107 9.25 16.02 0.87
CA ASP A 107 10.25 16.13 1.93
C ASP A 107 11.70 15.95 1.42
N LEU A 108 11.84 15.25 0.29
CA LEU A 108 13.15 14.91 -0.28
C LEU A 108 13.61 15.90 -1.35
N PHE A 109 12.68 16.59 -2.01
CA PHE A 109 13.00 17.47 -3.14
C PHE A 109 12.64 18.93 -2.83
N PRO A 110 13.43 19.91 -3.36
CA PRO A 110 13.10 21.32 -3.24
C PRO A 110 11.79 21.63 -4.00
N ARG A 111 11.05 22.65 -3.54
CA ARG A 111 9.69 23.00 -4.02
C ARG A 111 9.56 23.01 -5.55
N GLN A 112 10.56 23.53 -6.27
CA GLN A 112 10.54 23.61 -7.74
C GLN A 112 10.59 22.24 -8.44
N LYS A 113 11.08 21.20 -7.76
CA LYS A 113 11.24 19.84 -8.31
C LYS A 113 10.20 18.84 -7.80
N VAL A 114 9.41 19.20 -6.80
CA VAL A 114 8.41 18.29 -6.17
C VAL A 114 7.42 17.79 -7.22
N ALA A 115 6.85 18.68 -8.03
CA ALA A 115 5.86 18.28 -9.05
C ALA A 115 6.44 17.26 -10.04
N THR A 116 7.66 17.50 -10.54
CA THR A 116 8.34 16.58 -11.47
C THR A 116 8.66 15.24 -10.80
N ALA A 117 9.19 15.27 -9.57
CA ALA A 117 9.51 14.05 -8.82
C ALA A 117 8.24 13.22 -8.52
N THR A 118 7.18 13.87 -8.09
CA THR A 118 5.88 13.20 -7.82
C THR A 118 5.26 12.65 -9.10
N GLY A 119 5.28 13.41 -10.20
CA GLY A 119 4.79 12.95 -11.49
C GLY A 119 5.56 11.73 -12.02
N PHE A 120 6.90 11.75 -11.89
CA PHE A 120 7.74 10.62 -12.28
C PHE A 120 7.49 9.38 -11.40
N ALA A 121 7.34 9.57 -10.08
CA ALA A 121 7.00 8.49 -9.16
C ALA A 121 5.63 7.89 -9.47
N ALA A 122 4.63 8.73 -9.76
CA ALA A 122 3.29 8.28 -10.15
C ALA A 122 3.29 7.54 -11.49
N PHE A 123 4.05 8.04 -12.48
CA PHE A 123 4.20 7.38 -13.79
C PHE A 123 4.84 6.00 -13.65
N THR A 124 5.98 5.90 -12.96
CA THR A 124 6.67 4.63 -12.75
C THR A 124 5.83 3.64 -11.95
N GLY A 125 5.11 4.12 -10.93
CA GLY A 125 4.17 3.32 -10.16
C GLY A 125 3.02 2.78 -11.02
N SER A 126 2.44 3.60 -11.89
CA SER A 126 1.38 3.20 -12.82
C SER A 126 1.87 2.22 -13.88
N MET A 127 3.04 2.46 -14.44
CA MET A 127 3.68 1.55 -15.39
C MET A 127 4.01 0.20 -14.74
N GLY A 128 4.56 0.21 -13.52
CA GLY A 128 4.80 -1.00 -12.74
C GLY A 128 3.51 -1.76 -12.46
N ASN A 129 2.44 -1.07 -12.07
CA ASN A 129 1.13 -1.69 -11.85
C ASN A 129 0.55 -2.31 -13.13
N PHE A 130 0.71 -1.64 -14.27
CA PHE A 130 0.28 -2.16 -15.58
C PHE A 130 1.02 -3.43 -15.96
N LEU A 131 2.35 -3.41 -15.94
CA LEU A 131 3.19 -4.58 -16.26
C LEU A 131 2.92 -5.73 -15.31
N PHE A 132 2.80 -5.41 -14.01
CA PHE A 132 2.50 -6.40 -12.98
C PHE A 132 1.11 -7.01 -13.17
N SER A 133 0.11 -6.26 -13.60
CA SER A 133 -1.24 -6.79 -13.89
C SER A 133 -1.25 -7.77 -15.07
N ILE A 134 -0.46 -7.51 -16.11
CA ILE A 134 -0.30 -8.45 -17.24
C ILE A 134 0.38 -9.74 -16.76
N PHE A 135 1.49 -9.60 -16.02
CA PHE A 135 2.22 -10.74 -15.47
C PHE A 135 1.33 -11.59 -14.56
N LEU A 136 0.50 -10.93 -13.75
CA LEU A 136 -0.45 -11.59 -12.85
C LEU A 136 -1.52 -12.38 -13.62
N GLY A 137 -2.10 -11.80 -14.66
CA GLY A 137 -3.09 -12.51 -15.48
C GLY A 137 -2.56 -13.84 -15.99
N ALA A 138 -1.29 -13.86 -16.40
CA ALA A 138 -0.61 -15.07 -16.84
C ALA A 138 -0.30 -16.03 -15.66
N MET A 139 0.17 -15.49 -14.53
CA MET A 139 0.51 -16.30 -13.33
C MET A 139 -0.71 -16.95 -12.68
N VAL A 140 -1.78 -16.22 -12.47
CA VAL A 140 -2.98 -16.74 -11.82
C VAL A 140 -3.58 -17.92 -12.58
N ALA A 141 -3.46 -17.92 -13.92
CA ALA A 141 -3.91 -19.03 -14.75
C ALA A 141 -3.08 -20.32 -14.56
N VAL A 142 -1.82 -20.19 -14.11
CA VAL A 142 -0.89 -21.34 -13.98
C VAL A 142 -0.75 -21.79 -12.52
N VAL A 143 -0.64 -20.85 -11.59
CA VAL A 143 -0.22 -21.10 -10.20
C VAL A 143 -1.36 -20.90 -9.18
N GLY A 144 -2.47 -20.29 -9.60
CA GLY A 144 -3.63 -20.01 -8.75
C GLY A 144 -3.50 -18.73 -7.92
N TYR A 145 -4.59 -18.39 -7.22
CA TYR A 145 -4.70 -17.15 -6.45
C TYR A 145 -3.88 -17.15 -5.15
N ASP A 146 -3.66 -18.30 -4.53
CA ASP A 146 -3.06 -18.38 -3.19
C ASP A 146 -1.59 -17.93 -3.19
N ILE A 147 -0.80 -18.43 -4.14
CA ILE A 147 0.61 -18.02 -4.30
C ILE A 147 0.71 -16.55 -4.67
N PHE A 148 -0.26 -16.05 -5.43
CA PHE A 148 -0.35 -14.64 -5.77
C PHE A 148 -0.53 -13.74 -4.54
N PHE A 149 -1.44 -14.07 -3.64
CA PHE A 149 -1.67 -13.27 -2.42
C PHE A 149 -0.49 -13.29 -1.47
N ILE A 150 0.23 -14.42 -1.36
CA ILE A 150 1.48 -14.50 -0.62
C ILE A 150 2.53 -13.58 -1.24
N GLY A 151 2.68 -13.62 -2.56
CA GLY A 151 3.62 -12.75 -3.30
C GLY A 151 3.37 -11.27 -3.07
N LEU A 152 2.09 -10.83 -3.11
CA LEU A 152 1.72 -9.44 -2.83
C LEU A 152 2.15 -8.99 -1.44
N GLY A 153 1.90 -9.82 -0.41
CA GLY A 153 2.27 -9.48 0.97
C GLY A 153 3.78 -9.34 1.16
N VAL A 154 4.56 -10.21 0.52
CA VAL A 154 6.03 -10.20 0.62
C VAL A 154 6.66 -9.06 -0.19
N PHE A 155 6.08 -8.71 -1.33
CA PHE A 155 6.63 -7.69 -2.23
C PHE A 155 6.75 -6.31 -1.58
N ASP A 156 5.77 -5.93 -0.75
CA ASP A 156 5.77 -4.66 -0.03
C ASP A 156 6.83 -4.61 1.09
N LEU A 157 7.19 -5.75 1.68
CA LEU A 157 8.32 -5.83 2.62
C LEU A 157 9.67 -5.63 1.91
N ILE A 158 9.81 -6.15 0.70
CA ILE A 158 10.99 -5.89 -0.12
C ILE A 158 11.06 -4.39 -0.43
N GLY A 159 9.93 -3.77 -0.76
CA GLY A 159 9.82 -2.32 -0.93
C GLY A 159 10.24 -1.54 0.32
N ALA A 160 9.84 -1.99 1.51
CA ALA A 160 10.25 -1.40 2.78
C ALA A 160 11.77 -1.52 2.98
N LEU A 161 12.37 -2.66 2.68
CA LEU A 161 13.82 -2.87 2.77
C LEU A 161 14.56 -1.88 1.85
N PHE A 162 14.15 -1.77 0.58
CA PHE A 162 14.74 -0.80 -0.36
C PHE A 162 14.60 0.63 0.14
N LEU A 163 13.44 0.99 0.70
CA LEU A 163 13.22 2.31 1.28
C LEU A 163 14.22 2.62 2.40
N TRP A 164 14.51 1.63 3.25
CA TRP A 164 15.51 1.78 4.32
C TRP A 164 16.94 1.85 3.82
N MET A 165 17.27 1.14 2.75
CA MET A 165 18.62 1.13 2.16
C MET A 165 18.92 2.43 1.37
N LEU A 166 17.95 2.89 0.57
CA LEU A 166 18.20 3.97 -0.40
C LEU A 166 17.92 5.36 0.17
N ILE A 167 16.91 5.52 1.02
CA ILE A 167 16.53 6.82 1.56
C ILE A 167 17.11 6.97 2.96
N LYS A 168 18.19 7.71 3.09
CA LYS A 168 18.77 8.09 4.38
C LYS A 168 18.18 9.42 4.83
N ALA A 169 17.75 9.52 6.10
CA ALA A 169 17.39 10.81 6.67
C ALA A 169 18.62 11.73 6.62
N PRO A 170 18.46 12.99 6.18
CA PRO A 170 19.57 13.94 6.24
C PRO A 170 20.07 14.03 7.69
N SER A 171 21.37 13.86 7.87
CA SER A 171 22.03 14.07 9.15
C SER A 171 22.20 15.56 9.38
N ALA A 172 21.14 16.30 9.71
CA ALA A 172 21.26 17.71 10.02
C ALA A 172 20.08 18.23 10.84
N LYS A 173 20.46 18.95 11.87
CA LYS A 173 19.67 19.91 12.64
C LYS A 173 18.81 20.77 11.68
N VAL A 174 17.52 20.54 11.66
CA VAL A 174 16.60 21.51 11.08
C VAL A 174 16.54 22.65 12.09
N THR A 175 17.20 23.74 11.76
CA THR A 175 16.93 25.04 12.40
C THR A 175 15.46 25.35 12.12
N PRO A 176 14.62 25.58 13.14
CA PRO A 176 13.25 25.96 12.91
C PRO A 176 13.27 27.25 12.08
N ALA A 177 12.62 27.22 10.91
CA ALA A 177 12.36 28.45 10.17
C ALA A 177 11.48 29.31 11.08
N VAL A 178 12.08 30.38 11.56
CA VAL A 178 11.41 31.46 12.28
C VAL A 178 10.30 32.01 11.39
N ALA A 179 9.16 32.22 11.99
CA ALA A 179 7.87 32.71 11.54
C ALA A 179 7.83 33.64 10.34
#